data_e68ad6a64461e8b7112e666ca3d2bd39
#
_entry.id   e68ad6a64461e8b7112e666ca3d2bd39
#
_cell.length_a   1.000
_cell.length_b   1.000
_cell.length_c   1.000
_cell.angle_alpha   90.00
_cell.angle_beta   90.00
_cell.angle_gamma   90.00
#
_symmetry.space_group_name_H-M   'P 1'
#
loop_
_entity.id
_entity.type
_entity.pdbx_description
1 polymer ?
#
loop_
_entity_poly.entity_id
_entity_poly.type
_entity_poly.pdbx_seq_one_letter_code
_entity_poly.pdbx_strand_id
1 'polypeptide(L)'
;MSEFTDYKVKDISLAKWGRTEIEIAETEMPGLMALREEYGSQMPLKGARIAGCLHMTIQTAVLIETLIALGATVRWSSCNIFSTQDHAAAAVAAAGVPVFAWKGMSDEEFWWAIDQTIEGPDGWRPNMILD
;
A
#
# COMPACT_ATOMS: atom_id res chain seq x y z
N MET A 1 -20.73 10.51 -7.27
CA MET A 1 -19.51 10.22 -6.51
C MET A 1 -18.90 8.95 -7.04
N SER A 2 -17.68 9.02 -7.51
CA SER A 2 -17.01 7.83 -8.02
C SER A 2 -16.46 7.00 -6.86
N GLU A 3 -16.67 5.72 -6.91
CA GLU A 3 -16.15 4.78 -5.93
C GLU A 3 -14.73 4.38 -6.34
N PHE A 4 -13.80 4.36 -5.37
CA PHE A 4 -12.45 3.90 -5.63
C PHE A 4 -12.45 2.38 -5.83
N THR A 5 -11.97 1.92 -6.99
CA THR A 5 -11.98 0.51 -7.37
C THR A 5 -10.62 0.01 -7.88
N ASP A 6 -9.58 0.85 -7.86
CA ASP A 6 -8.26 0.49 -8.39
C ASP A 6 -7.46 -0.32 -7.36
N TYR A 7 -7.99 -1.48 -7.01
CA TYR A 7 -7.34 -2.43 -6.11
C TYR A 7 -7.91 -3.83 -6.32
N LYS A 8 -7.20 -4.82 -5.83
CA LYS A 8 -7.73 -6.19 -5.71
C LYS A 8 -7.15 -6.84 -4.45
N VAL A 9 -8.04 -7.17 -3.51
CA VAL A 9 -7.70 -7.78 -2.23
C VAL A 9 -8.61 -8.98 -1.99
N LYS A 10 -8.30 -9.77 -0.98
CA LYS A 10 -9.08 -10.97 -0.65
C LYS A 10 -10.52 -10.61 -0.28
N ASP A 11 -10.69 -9.67 0.64
CA ASP A 11 -11.98 -9.31 1.21
C ASP A 11 -11.92 -7.92 1.81
N ILE A 12 -12.52 -6.95 1.13
CA ILE A 12 -12.50 -5.55 1.56
C ILE A 12 -13.23 -5.34 2.91
N SER A 13 -14.12 -6.26 3.29
CA SER A 13 -14.82 -6.15 4.57
C SER A 13 -13.90 -6.31 5.79
N LEU A 14 -12.66 -6.78 5.58
CA LEU A 14 -11.65 -6.89 6.64
C LEU A 14 -11.00 -5.55 6.97
N ALA A 15 -11.32 -4.48 6.24
CA ALA A 15 -10.66 -3.19 6.38
C ALA A 15 -10.75 -2.60 7.80
N LYS A 16 -11.87 -2.77 8.47
CA LYS A 16 -12.02 -2.25 9.83
C LYS A 16 -11.07 -2.93 10.82
N TRP A 17 -10.95 -4.23 10.72
CA TRP A 17 -9.99 -4.99 11.53
C TRP A 17 -8.56 -4.55 11.20
N GLY A 18 -8.24 -4.47 9.91
CA GLY A 18 -6.92 -4.00 9.47
C GLY A 18 -6.59 -2.62 10.02
N ARG A 19 -7.54 -1.69 9.98
CA ARG A 19 -7.33 -0.32 10.48
C ARG A 19 -7.00 -0.32 11.97
N THR A 20 -7.68 -1.12 12.76
CA THR A 20 -7.39 -1.25 14.19
C THR A 20 -5.97 -1.73 14.42
N GLU A 21 -5.53 -2.74 13.68
CA GLU A 21 -4.18 -3.29 13.78
C GLU A 21 -3.13 -2.27 13.31
N ILE A 22 -3.41 -1.51 12.26
CA ILE A 22 -2.51 -0.45 11.77
C ILE A 22 -2.32 0.63 12.85
N GLU A 23 -3.39 1.04 13.50
CA GLU A 23 -3.31 2.05 14.57
C GLU A 23 -2.43 1.57 15.73
N ILE A 24 -2.51 0.29 16.07
CA ILE A 24 -1.64 -0.30 17.09
C ILE A 24 -0.18 -0.28 16.60
N ALA A 25 0.05 -0.70 15.37
CA ALA A 25 1.40 -0.75 14.79
C ALA A 25 2.05 0.64 14.74
N GLU A 26 1.28 1.68 14.48
CA GLU A 26 1.79 3.05 14.47
C GLU A 26 2.44 3.42 15.81
N THR A 27 1.89 2.94 16.92
CA THR A 27 2.47 3.20 18.25
C THR A 27 3.80 2.48 18.47
N GLU A 28 4.07 1.44 17.68
CA GLU A 28 5.28 0.63 17.77
C GLU A 28 6.31 1.03 16.70
N MET A 29 5.99 2.00 15.86
CA MET A 29 6.85 2.45 14.77
C MET A 29 7.11 3.96 14.85
N PRO A 30 7.73 4.41 15.96
CA PRO A 30 7.88 5.85 16.22
C PRO A 30 8.75 6.58 15.19
N GLY A 31 9.69 5.89 14.55
CA GLY A 31 10.52 6.50 13.51
C GLY A 31 9.70 6.97 12.32
N LEU A 32 8.84 6.10 11.78
CA LEU A 32 7.98 6.47 10.67
C LEU A 32 6.96 7.55 11.07
N MET A 33 6.40 7.44 12.26
CA MET A 33 5.43 8.43 12.72
C MET A 33 6.07 9.80 12.93
N ALA A 34 7.31 9.84 13.41
CA ALA A 34 8.09 11.08 13.53
C ALA A 34 8.34 11.73 12.16
N LEU A 35 8.61 10.92 11.14
CA LEU A 35 8.78 11.45 9.78
C LEU A 35 7.49 12.10 9.26
N ARG A 36 6.34 11.48 9.53
CA ARG A 36 5.05 12.08 9.14
C ARG A 36 4.85 13.44 9.82
N GLU A 37 5.12 13.51 11.12
CA GLU A 37 4.93 14.72 11.91
C GLU A 37 5.89 15.83 11.47
N GLU A 38 7.17 15.50 11.28
CA GLU A 38 8.19 16.49 10.98
C GLU A 38 8.12 16.98 9.53
N TYR A 39 7.89 16.10 8.58
CA TYR A 39 8.00 16.43 7.15
C TYR A 39 6.68 16.41 6.37
N GLY A 40 5.59 15.96 6.95
CA GLY A 40 4.32 15.80 6.25
C GLY A 40 3.83 17.08 5.58
N SER A 41 3.95 18.23 6.24
CA SER A 41 3.50 19.50 5.68
C SER A 41 4.37 19.98 4.53
N GLN A 42 5.64 19.56 4.47
CA GLN A 42 6.59 19.93 3.41
C GLN A 42 6.45 19.09 2.16
N MET A 43 5.80 17.92 2.27
CA MET A 43 5.63 16.98 1.17
C MET A 43 6.95 16.68 0.42
N PRO A 44 8.01 16.19 1.12
CA PRO A 44 9.31 15.97 0.48
C PRO A 44 9.30 14.93 -0.63
N LEU A 45 8.29 14.04 -0.65
CA LEU A 45 8.14 13.03 -1.69
C LEU A 45 7.14 13.43 -2.78
N LYS A 46 6.76 14.69 -2.84
CA LYS A 46 5.89 15.18 -3.91
C LYS A 46 6.53 14.89 -5.27
N GLY A 47 5.78 14.25 -6.15
CA GLY A 47 6.29 13.84 -7.46
C GLY A 47 6.89 12.43 -7.48
N ALA A 48 7.12 11.82 -6.33
CA ALA A 48 7.55 10.42 -6.29
C ALA A 48 6.37 9.52 -6.67
N ARG A 49 6.59 8.65 -7.64
CA ARG A 49 5.63 7.63 -8.06
C ARG A 49 6.29 6.28 -7.80
N ILE A 50 5.83 5.59 -6.78
CA ILE A 50 6.50 4.41 -6.24
C ILE A 50 5.75 3.14 -6.61
N ALA A 51 6.46 2.22 -7.28
CA ALA A 51 6.00 0.85 -7.41
C ALA A 51 6.59 0.07 -6.24
N GLY A 52 5.73 -0.41 -5.34
CA GLY A 52 6.16 -1.19 -4.18
C GLY A 52 5.91 -2.68 -4.40
N CYS A 53 6.89 -3.49 -4.07
CA CYS A 53 6.77 -4.94 -4.09
C CYS A 53 7.39 -5.47 -2.80
N LEU A 54 6.59 -5.49 -1.76
CA LEU A 54 7.04 -5.86 -0.42
C LEU A 54 5.89 -6.55 0.31
N HIS A 55 6.20 -7.41 1.25
CA HIS A 55 5.19 -8.15 2.02
C HIS A 55 4.07 -7.22 2.50
N MET A 56 2.82 -7.51 2.10
CA MET A 56 1.68 -6.66 2.44
C MET A 56 1.19 -6.97 3.85
N THR A 57 1.95 -6.53 4.82
CA THR A 57 1.67 -6.72 6.25
C THR A 57 1.14 -5.43 6.88
N ILE A 58 0.74 -5.52 8.13
CA ILE A 58 0.31 -4.36 8.91
C ILE A 58 1.45 -3.32 8.98
N GLN A 59 2.69 -3.75 9.20
CA GLN A 59 3.83 -2.84 9.27
C GLN A 59 4.08 -2.15 7.92
N THR A 60 3.95 -2.90 6.83
CA THR A 60 4.06 -2.33 5.48
C THR A 60 2.93 -1.32 5.21
N ALA A 61 1.74 -1.55 5.75
CA ALA A 61 0.66 -0.58 5.65
C ALA A 61 1.04 0.76 6.30
N VAL A 62 1.71 0.73 7.46
CA VAL A 62 2.22 1.95 8.10
C VAL A 62 3.23 2.65 7.20
N LEU A 63 4.14 1.90 6.58
CA LEU A 63 5.11 2.44 5.63
C LEU A 63 4.41 3.10 4.43
N ILE A 64 3.47 2.41 3.81
CA ILE A 64 2.72 2.93 2.65
C ILE A 64 2.03 4.25 3.01
N GLU A 65 1.33 4.29 4.13
CA GLU A 65 0.62 5.49 4.55
C GLU A 65 1.58 6.61 4.92
N THR A 66 2.78 6.29 5.38
CA THR A 66 3.83 7.28 5.63
C THR A 66 4.33 7.88 4.32
N LEU A 67 4.60 7.05 3.31
CA LEU A 67 5.02 7.54 1.99
C LEU A 67 3.98 8.49 1.40
N ILE A 68 2.70 8.16 1.52
CA ILE A 68 1.61 9.00 1.04
C ILE A 68 1.51 10.30 1.83
N ALA A 69 1.64 10.23 3.14
CA ALA A 69 1.65 11.42 4.00
C ALA A 69 2.78 12.38 3.64
N LEU A 70 3.90 11.85 3.13
CA LEU A 70 5.04 12.64 2.68
C LEU A 70 4.91 13.14 1.23
N GLY A 71 3.83 12.81 0.55
CA GLY A 71 3.51 13.34 -0.78
C GLY A 71 3.62 12.37 -1.95
N ALA A 72 4.07 11.13 -1.72
CA ALA A 72 4.22 10.15 -2.79
C ALA A 72 2.88 9.60 -3.26
N THR A 73 2.84 9.15 -4.52
CA THR A 73 1.80 8.26 -5.00
C THR A 73 2.41 6.86 -5.08
N VAL A 74 1.63 5.84 -4.73
CA VAL A 74 2.12 4.47 -4.68
C VAL A 74 1.15 3.52 -5.36
N ARG A 75 1.70 2.43 -5.87
CA ARG A 75 0.93 1.25 -6.29
C ARG A 75 1.69 0.06 -5.71
N TRP A 76 0.97 -0.86 -5.09
CA TRP A 76 1.62 -1.87 -4.25
C TRP A 76 1.19 -3.28 -4.56
N SER A 77 2.14 -4.21 -4.51
CA SER A 77 1.89 -5.66 -4.56
C SER A 77 2.78 -6.33 -3.51
N SER A 78 2.47 -7.59 -3.22
CA SER A 78 3.33 -8.38 -2.33
C SER A 78 4.47 -9.01 -3.11
N CYS A 79 5.59 -9.24 -2.45
CA CYS A 79 6.74 -9.93 -3.04
C CYS A 79 6.68 -11.46 -2.86
N ASN A 80 5.60 -11.98 -2.30
CA ASN A 80 5.42 -13.42 -2.05
C ASN A 80 3.93 -13.76 -2.05
N ILE A 81 3.58 -14.93 -2.59
CA ILE A 81 2.18 -15.36 -2.73
C ILE A 81 1.50 -15.68 -1.38
N PHE A 82 2.27 -15.87 -0.31
CA PHE A 82 1.72 -16.24 1.00
C PHE A 82 1.90 -15.17 2.08
N SER A 83 2.62 -14.10 1.81
CA SER A 83 3.03 -13.15 2.86
C SER A 83 2.06 -12.02 3.11
N THR A 84 0.94 -11.95 2.40
CA THR A 84 -0.07 -10.90 2.62
C THR A 84 -0.88 -11.19 3.87
N GLN A 85 -1.07 -10.16 4.69
CA GLN A 85 -2.09 -10.15 5.72
C GLN A 85 -3.33 -9.49 5.10
N ASP A 86 -4.36 -10.29 4.87
CA ASP A 86 -5.51 -9.83 4.08
C ASP A 86 -6.24 -8.63 4.70
N HIS A 87 -6.26 -8.54 6.02
CA HIS A 87 -6.86 -7.38 6.69
C HIS A 87 -6.01 -6.11 6.52
N ALA A 88 -4.68 -6.24 6.39
CA ALA A 88 -3.82 -5.10 6.09
C ALA A 88 -4.07 -4.60 4.67
N ALA A 89 -4.11 -5.49 3.69
CA ALA A 89 -4.40 -5.14 2.30
C ALA A 89 -5.78 -4.47 2.19
N ALA A 90 -6.79 -5.02 2.88
CA ALA A 90 -8.13 -4.44 2.88
C ALA A 90 -8.15 -3.02 3.44
N ALA A 91 -7.42 -2.77 4.53
CA ALA A 91 -7.39 -1.44 5.16
C ALA A 91 -6.75 -0.39 4.25
N VAL A 92 -5.62 -0.71 3.59
CA VAL A 92 -5.00 0.24 2.65
C VAL A 92 -5.87 0.47 1.41
N ALA A 93 -6.52 -0.57 0.90
CA ALA A 93 -7.45 -0.43 -0.23
C ALA A 93 -8.61 0.49 0.15
N ALA A 94 -9.19 0.31 1.33
CA ALA A 94 -10.30 1.13 1.81
C ALA A 94 -9.89 2.60 2.02
N ALA A 95 -8.61 2.85 2.27
CA ALA A 95 -8.07 4.21 2.39
C ALA A 95 -7.79 4.87 1.04
N GLY A 96 -8.04 4.17 -0.07
CA GLY A 96 -7.86 4.70 -1.42
C GLY A 96 -6.50 4.42 -2.04
N VAL A 97 -5.78 3.43 -1.54
CA VAL A 97 -4.46 3.08 -2.07
C VAL A 97 -4.59 1.94 -3.08
N PRO A 98 -4.04 2.08 -4.29
CA PRO A 98 -3.98 0.97 -5.25
C PRO A 98 -3.09 -0.14 -4.69
N VAL A 99 -3.70 -1.25 -4.30
CA VAL A 99 -3.00 -2.41 -3.73
C VAL A 99 -3.56 -3.69 -4.36
N PHE A 100 -2.67 -4.59 -4.72
CA PHE A 100 -3.00 -5.81 -5.46
C PHE A 100 -2.30 -6.97 -4.76
N ALA A 101 -2.91 -7.47 -3.68
CA ALA A 101 -2.29 -8.50 -2.86
C ALA A 101 -3.33 -9.26 -2.05
N TRP A 102 -3.20 -10.58 -2.02
CA TRP A 102 -3.96 -11.46 -1.13
C TRP A 102 -3.18 -12.73 -0.86
N LYS A 103 -3.46 -13.34 0.26
CA LYS A 103 -2.78 -14.58 0.63
C LYS A 103 -3.28 -15.74 -0.23
N GLY A 104 -2.35 -16.49 -0.82
CA GLY A 104 -2.69 -17.65 -1.62
C GLY A 104 -2.91 -17.33 -3.09
N MET A 105 -2.23 -16.33 -3.62
CA MET A 105 -2.26 -15.99 -5.05
C MET A 105 -1.69 -17.15 -5.88
N SER A 106 -2.26 -17.37 -7.07
CA SER A 106 -1.61 -18.22 -8.06
C SER A 106 -0.42 -17.47 -8.65
N ASP A 107 0.48 -18.19 -9.34
CA ASP A 107 1.62 -17.56 -10.02
C ASP A 107 1.16 -16.51 -11.03
N GLU A 108 0.11 -16.81 -11.80
CA GLU A 108 -0.44 -15.88 -12.79
C GLU A 108 -0.99 -14.62 -12.12
N GLU A 109 -1.69 -14.78 -11.01
CA GLU A 109 -2.23 -13.65 -10.24
C GLU A 109 -1.12 -12.80 -9.65
N PHE A 110 -0.05 -13.44 -9.17
CA PHE A 110 1.10 -12.76 -8.63
C PHE A 110 1.76 -11.86 -9.68
N TRP A 111 2.01 -12.38 -10.87
CA TRP A 111 2.61 -11.58 -11.96
C TRP A 111 1.67 -10.50 -12.45
N TRP A 112 0.38 -10.79 -12.53
CA TRP A 112 -0.64 -9.78 -12.85
C TRP A 112 -0.60 -8.62 -11.85
N ALA A 113 -0.49 -8.93 -10.56
CA ALA A 113 -0.44 -7.91 -9.51
C ALA A 113 0.79 -7.01 -9.65
N ILE A 114 1.94 -7.60 -9.97
CA ILE A 114 3.17 -6.82 -10.22
C ILE A 114 2.97 -5.88 -11.41
N ASP A 115 2.37 -6.35 -12.48
CA ASP A 115 2.09 -5.51 -13.65
C ASP A 115 1.23 -4.29 -13.28
N GLN A 116 0.31 -4.44 -12.34
CA GLN A 116 -0.53 -3.32 -11.87
C GLN A 116 0.27 -2.24 -11.16
N THR A 117 1.43 -2.57 -10.58
CA THR A 117 2.28 -1.59 -9.91
C THR A 117 3.15 -0.80 -10.88
N ILE A 118 3.39 -1.34 -12.07
CA ILE A 118 4.26 -0.75 -13.08
C ILE A 118 3.48 0.14 -14.06
N GLU A 119 2.22 -0.19 -14.29
CA GLU A 119 1.40 0.53 -15.24
C GLU A 119 0.01 0.76 -14.64
N GLY A 120 -0.25 2.00 -14.28
CA GLY A 120 -1.54 2.39 -13.70
C GLY A 120 -2.42 3.11 -14.72
N PRO A 121 -3.61 3.57 -14.28
CA PRO A 121 -4.52 4.30 -15.15
C PRO A 121 -3.93 5.63 -15.60
N ASP A 122 -4.41 6.11 -16.75
CA ASP A 122 -4.02 7.40 -17.33
C ASP A 122 -2.51 7.52 -17.58
N GLY A 123 -1.86 6.40 -17.90
CA GLY A 123 -0.44 6.39 -18.21
C GLY A 123 0.49 6.51 -17.01
N TRP A 124 -0.03 6.29 -15.79
CA TRP A 124 0.79 6.34 -14.59
C TRP A 124 1.91 5.28 -14.67
N ARG A 125 3.13 5.71 -14.43
CA ARG A 125 4.29 4.82 -14.35
C ARG A 125 5.18 5.25 -13.21
N PRO A 126 5.86 4.31 -12.53
CA PRO A 126 6.73 4.67 -11.41
C PRO A 126 8.01 5.36 -11.89
N ASN A 127 8.55 6.20 -11.01
CA ASN A 127 9.91 6.72 -11.15
C ASN A 127 10.80 6.23 -9.99
N MET A 128 10.24 5.44 -9.09
CA MET A 128 10.96 4.81 -7.97
C MET A 128 10.40 3.43 -7.70
N ILE A 129 11.25 2.54 -7.25
CA ILE A 129 10.87 1.17 -6.88
C ILE A 129 11.30 0.95 -5.43
N LEU A 130 10.39 0.37 -4.65
CA LEU A 130 10.68 -0.10 -3.29
C LEU A 130 10.42 -1.60 -3.27
N ASP A 131 11.49 -2.37 -3.13
CA ASP A 131 11.45 -3.82 -3.18
C ASP A 131 12.24 -4.43 -2.02
#